data_1a08f24b93e55c19dfe6ad5c999b5363
#
_entry.id   1a08f24b93e55c19dfe6ad5c999b5363
#
_cell.length_a   1.000
_cell.length_b   1.000
_cell.length_c   1.000
_cell.angle_alpha   90.00
_cell.angle_beta   90.00
_cell.angle_gamma   90.00
#
_symmetry.space_group_name_H-M   'P 1'
#
loop_
_entity.id
_entity.type
_entity.pdbx_description
1 polymer ?
#
loop_
_entity_poly.entity_id
_entity_poly.type
_entity_poly.pdbx_seq_one_letter_code
_entity_poly.pdbx_strand_id
1 'polypeptide(L)' 'MKLNYHPDTDSLYIDLSERPSVETREISEGVLLDYDAEGRLVGIDI' A
#
# COMPACT_ATOMS: atom_id res chain seq x y z
N MET A 1 -11.40 4.67 0.35
CA MET A 1 -10.41 4.25 -0.65
C MET A 1 -9.91 5.45 -1.41
N LYS A 2 -8.61 5.59 -1.51
CA LYS A 2 -7.97 6.70 -2.24
C LYS A 2 -6.90 6.15 -3.17
N LEU A 3 -6.74 6.79 -4.32
CA LEU A 3 -5.67 6.50 -5.26
C LEU A 3 -4.71 7.68 -5.27
N ASN A 4 -3.43 7.42 -5.04
CA ASN A 4 -2.39 8.44 -5.04
C ASN A 4 -1.34 8.07 -6.08
N TYR A 5 -1.32 8.80 -7.18
CA TYR A 5 -0.34 8.58 -8.24
C TYR A 5 0.83 9.56 -8.10
N HIS A 6 2.04 9.04 -8.20
CA HIS A 6 3.26 9.83 -8.11
C HIS A 6 3.97 9.79 -9.46
N PRO A 7 3.78 10.81 -10.32
CA PRO A 7 4.34 10.78 -11.68
C PRO A 7 5.86 10.84 -11.73
N ASP A 8 6.51 11.40 -10.72
CA ASP A 8 7.96 11.49 -10.66
C ASP A 8 8.63 10.12 -10.53
N THR A 9 7.98 9.17 -9.87
CA THR A 9 8.48 7.81 -9.70
C THR A 9 7.65 6.78 -10.46
N ASP A 10 6.58 7.23 -11.12
CA ASP A 10 5.64 6.37 -11.83
C ASP A 10 5.07 5.28 -10.90
N SER A 11 4.76 5.66 -9.68
CA SER A 11 4.22 4.74 -8.68
C SER A 11 2.79 5.11 -8.31
N LEU A 12 2.00 4.11 -7.95
CA LEU A 12 0.61 4.27 -7.54
C LEU A 12 0.43 3.65 -6.17
N TYR A 13 -0.12 4.43 -5.24
CA TYR A 13 -0.50 3.91 -3.94
C TYR A 13 -2.02 3.85 -3.84
N ILE A 14 -2.54 2.67 -3.51
CA ILE A 14 -3.98 2.47 -3.31
C ILE A 14 -4.22 2.39 -1.81
N ASP A 15 -4.88 3.39 -1.27
CA ASP A 15 -5.20 3.47 0.15
C ASP A 15 -6.57 2.86 0.37
N LEU A 16 -6.62 1.68 0.97
CA LEU A 16 -7.85 0.91 1.17
C LEU A 16 -8.55 1.23 2.49
N SER A 17 -7.81 1.75 3.47
CA SER A 17 -8.33 1.96 4.82
C SER A 17 -7.58 3.08 5.49
N GLU A 18 -8.22 3.76 6.44
CA GLU A 18 -7.59 4.80 7.23
C GLU A 18 -6.73 4.26 8.37
N ARG A 19 -6.71 2.95 8.55
CA ARG A 19 -5.93 2.33 9.61
C ARG A 19 -4.43 2.47 9.33
N PRO A 20 -3.61 2.68 10.37
CA PRO A 20 -2.17 2.78 10.15
C PRO A 20 -1.57 1.45 9.73
N SER A 21 -0.61 1.52 8.82
CA SER A 21 0.17 0.36 8.40
C SER A 21 1.23 0.06 9.45
N VAL A 22 1.32 -1.19 9.88
CA VAL A 22 2.35 -1.63 10.83
C VAL A 22 3.30 -2.65 10.23
N GLU A 23 2.93 -3.22 9.08
CA GLU A 23 3.77 -4.20 8.40
C GLU A 23 3.63 -4.03 6.89
N THR A 24 4.74 -4.14 6.18
CA THR A 24 4.77 -4.07 4.72
C THR A 24 5.42 -5.34 4.18
N ARG A 25 4.83 -5.94 3.16
CA ARG A 25 5.37 -7.14 2.52
C ARG A 25 5.48 -6.93 1.03
N GLU A 26 6.63 -7.25 0.46
CA GLU A 26 6.82 -7.28 -0.97
C GLU A 26 6.39 -8.65 -1.49
N ILE A 27 5.35 -8.67 -2.32
CA ILE A 27 4.83 -9.92 -2.86
C ILE A 27 5.33 -10.19 -4.28
N SER A 28 5.86 -9.16 -4.93
CA SER A 28 6.44 -9.26 -6.27
C SER A 28 7.31 -8.04 -6.46
N GLU A 29 8.19 -8.06 -7.44
CA GLU A 29 9.05 -6.91 -7.71
C GLU A 29 8.18 -5.68 -7.99
N GLY A 30 8.37 -4.64 -7.17
CA GLY A 30 7.63 -3.38 -7.32
C GLY A 30 6.22 -3.39 -6.75
N VAL A 31 5.78 -4.47 -6.08
CA VAL A 31 4.45 -4.53 -5.48
C VAL A 31 4.56 -4.78 -3.99
N LEU A 32 4.15 -3.79 -3.20
CA LEU A 32 4.19 -3.85 -1.74
C LEU A 32 2.78 -3.81 -1.17
N LEU A 33 2.53 -4.66 -0.20
CA LEU A 33 1.25 -4.69 0.52
C LEU A 33 1.46 -4.20 1.94
N ASP A 34 0.59 -3.30 2.39
CA ASP A 34 0.61 -2.78 3.75
C ASP A 34 -0.51 -3.39 4.56
N TYR A 35 -0.20 -3.83 5.78
CA TYR A 35 -1.15 -4.47 6.68
C TYR A 35 -1.23 -3.71 8.00
N ASP A 36 -2.41 -3.73 8.62
CA ASP A 36 -2.61 -3.15 9.94
C ASP A 36 -2.17 -4.13 11.05
N ALA A 37 -2.36 -3.73 12.31
CA ALA A 37 -1.95 -4.54 13.47
C ALA A 37 -2.70 -5.87 13.56
N GLU A 38 -3.85 -5.98 12.90
CA GLU A 38 -4.67 -7.19 12.91
C GLU A 38 -4.44 -8.07 11.68
N GLY A 39 -3.49 -7.69 10.82
CA GLY A 39 -3.17 -8.45 9.62
C GLY A 39 -4.11 -8.18 8.46
N ARG A 40 -4.88 -7.09 8.50
CA ARG A 40 -5.76 -6.72 7.41
C ARG A 40 -5.03 -5.83 6.42
N LEU A 41 -5.32 -6.00 5.14
CA LEU A 41 -4.71 -5.18 4.10
C LEU A 41 -5.26 -3.76 4.16
N VAL A 42 -4.38 -2.77 4.24
CA VAL A 42 -4.77 -1.36 4.30
C VAL A 42 -4.25 -0.54 3.13
N GLY A 43 -3.27 -1.03 2.39
CA GLY A 43 -2.75 -0.31 1.25
C GLY A 43 -1.96 -1.19 0.30
N ILE A 44 -1.83 -0.73 -0.94
CA ILE A 44 -1.07 -1.41 -1.98
C ILE A 44 -0.22 -0.37 -2.69
N ASP A 45 1.07 -0.64 -2.81
CA ASP A 45 2.03 0.21 -3.52
C ASP A 45 2.53 -0.53 -4.75
N ILE A 46 2.30 0.05 -5.90
CA ILE A 46 2.70 -0.54 -7.18
C ILE A 46 3.74 0.32 -7.88
#